data_e73e7019c491d7e33eefe8a7767343b5
#
_entry.id   e73e7019c491d7e33eefe8a7767343b5
#
_cell.length_a   1.000
_cell.length_b   1.000
_cell.length_c   1.000
_cell.angle_alpha   90.00
_cell.angle_beta   90.00
_cell.angle_gamma   90.00
#
_symmetry.space_group_name_H-M   'P 1'
#
loop_
_entity.id
_entity.type
_entity.pdbx_description
1 polymer ?
#
loop_
_entity_poly.entity_id
_entity_poly.type
_entity_poly.pdbx_seq_one_letter_code
_entity_poly.pdbx_strand_id
1 'polypeptide(L)'
;MTSERNRELFALVPVAILLTAGFAAVFAQENTQLGNLSLIYGAYFLALCLATHVFLRFRLPNADPYLFPLMATLTAFGLVMIYRIDESLARDQANWFVLGLVLFAATIWFLRDYEVLERYRYTIAVVGLLLLLAPRLPGIGQQVNGAYLGVKIGPLAFQPAEFTKLAIVVFLASYLREHREVLIVGARRVLGITLPPLKHFGPMLVVWGASMFMLVFIRDLGSSLMFFAAFLALLYVATGRFSFVVIGMAMFLVGAWFFASTVPHVHDRVEIWLHPYNSPEETGYQILQSIFAQADGGLFGKGFGQALINIPGTHPPARLLPAAETDTIYALIVNELGLFGACGLILTYLLITARGFKVALLASDGFSKLLATGLTAVFAIQAFVIIGGVTRVIPLTGVTLPFVSYGGSSIVANFVLLALLLLVSDRARREAAA
;
A
#
# COMPACT_ATOMS: atom_id res chain seq x y z
N MET A 1 8.65 1.05 31.02
CA MET A 1 8.05 2.00 30.05
C MET A 1 9.10 2.77 29.21
N THR A 2 10.23 3.17 29.75
CA THR A 2 11.29 3.87 28.98
C THR A 2 12.04 2.97 27.97
N SER A 3 12.07 1.65 28.18
CA SER A 3 12.82 0.69 27.36
C SER A 3 12.26 0.56 25.92
N GLU A 4 10.94 0.50 25.73
CA GLU A 4 10.33 0.30 24.39
C GLU A 4 10.54 1.52 23.47
N ARG A 5 10.34 2.73 24.00
CA ARG A 5 10.58 3.95 23.22
C ARG A 5 12.06 4.21 22.93
N ASN A 6 12.97 3.74 23.80
CA ASN A 6 14.39 3.77 23.49
C ASN A 6 14.75 2.80 22.35
N ARG A 7 14.09 1.62 22.28
CA ARG A 7 14.25 0.70 21.14
C ARG A 7 13.81 1.33 19.83
N GLU A 8 12.73 2.13 19.82
CA GLU A 8 12.29 2.88 18.65
C GLU A 8 13.35 3.90 18.21
N LEU A 9 13.91 4.66 19.15
CA LEU A 9 14.97 5.63 18.86
C LEU A 9 16.20 4.94 18.25
N PHE A 10 16.64 3.81 18.82
CA PHE A 10 17.74 3.04 18.24
C PHE A 10 17.41 2.47 16.86
N ALA A 11 16.16 2.08 16.63
CA ALA A 11 15.71 1.59 15.33
C ALA A 11 15.65 2.69 14.25
N LEU A 12 15.69 3.98 14.61
CA LEU A 12 15.84 5.08 13.66
C LEU A 12 17.30 5.30 13.19
N VAL A 13 18.29 4.71 13.86
CA VAL A 13 19.70 4.82 13.44
C VAL A 13 19.94 4.21 12.05
N PRO A 14 19.47 2.99 11.71
CA PRO A 14 19.54 2.46 10.36
C PRO A 14 18.88 3.36 9.30
N VAL A 15 17.77 4.03 9.66
CA VAL A 15 17.10 4.99 8.76
C VAL A 15 18.01 6.16 8.44
N ALA A 16 18.69 6.71 9.45
CA ALA A 16 19.64 7.79 9.28
C ALA A 16 20.82 7.37 8.39
N ILE A 17 21.38 6.18 8.62
CA ILE A 17 22.49 5.63 7.82
C ILE A 17 22.05 5.44 6.37
N LEU A 18 20.89 4.81 6.14
CA LEU A 18 20.36 4.56 4.80
C LEU A 18 20.15 5.87 4.03
N LEU A 19 19.57 6.86 4.68
CA LEU A 19 19.28 8.15 4.05
C LEU A 19 20.56 8.90 3.69
N THR A 20 21.51 8.99 4.63
CA THR A 20 22.78 9.70 4.39
C THR A 20 23.64 8.98 3.35
N ALA A 21 23.73 7.66 3.43
CA ALA A 21 24.48 6.86 2.44
C ALA A 21 23.81 6.92 1.05
N GLY A 22 22.47 6.86 0.99
CA GLY A 22 21.72 6.95 -0.26
C GLY A 22 21.92 8.29 -0.96
N PHE A 23 21.74 9.41 -0.27
CA PHE A 23 22.00 10.73 -0.83
C PHE A 23 23.49 10.91 -1.22
N ALA A 24 24.42 10.46 -0.38
CA ALA A 24 25.84 10.52 -0.71
C ALA A 24 26.17 9.73 -1.99
N ALA A 25 25.53 8.57 -2.19
CA ALA A 25 25.71 7.77 -3.40
C ALA A 25 25.17 8.47 -4.65
N VAL A 26 24.01 9.14 -4.59
CA VAL A 26 23.45 9.92 -5.71
C VAL A 26 24.41 11.07 -6.10
N PHE A 27 24.93 11.81 -5.10
CA PHE A 27 25.86 12.93 -5.38
C PHE A 27 27.21 12.49 -5.94
N ALA A 28 27.75 11.36 -5.45
CA ALA A 28 29.01 10.82 -5.98
C ALA A 28 28.95 10.52 -7.47
N GLN A 29 27.74 10.26 -8.01
CA GLN A 29 27.55 9.97 -9.43
C GLN A 29 27.37 11.21 -10.29
N GLU A 30 26.69 12.24 -9.80
CA GLU A 30 26.38 13.43 -10.58
C GLU A 30 27.58 14.37 -10.74
N ASN A 31 28.77 14.04 -10.19
CA ASN A 31 29.98 14.88 -10.16
C ASN A 31 29.72 16.32 -9.66
N THR A 32 28.56 16.54 -9.05
CA THR A 32 28.20 17.80 -8.41
C THR A 32 28.90 17.88 -7.06
N GLN A 33 29.48 19.01 -6.75
CA GLN A 33 30.01 19.25 -5.41
C GLN A 33 28.91 18.85 -4.40
N LEU A 34 29.25 18.07 -3.37
CA LEU A 34 28.35 17.72 -2.26
C LEU A 34 27.63 18.99 -1.81
N GLY A 35 26.49 19.27 -2.43
CA GLY A 35 25.76 20.49 -2.20
C GLY A 35 25.16 20.42 -0.81
N ASN A 36 25.21 21.52 -0.06
CA ASN A 36 24.58 21.65 1.24
C ASN A 36 23.08 21.25 1.23
N LEU A 37 22.44 21.33 0.07
CA LEU A 37 21.01 21.03 -0.13
C LEU A 37 20.62 19.60 0.23
N SER A 38 21.41 18.61 -0.11
CA SER A 38 21.07 17.20 0.11
C SER A 38 21.22 16.77 1.56
N LEU A 39 22.27 17.27 2.22
CA LEU A 39 22.40 17.08 3.66
C LEU A 39 21.25 17.76 4.42
N ILE A 40 20.75 18.90 3.90
CA ILE A 40 19.59 19.60 4.43
C ILE A 40 18.33 18.74 4.30
N TYR A 41 18.07 18.11 3.14
CA TYR A 41 16.89 17.22 2.97
C TYR A 41 16.96 16.01 3.91
N GLY A 42 18.14 15.39 4.03
CA GLY A 42 18.37 14.29 4.97
C GLY A 42 18.17 14.71 6.43
N ALA A 43 18.74 15.85 6.83
CA ALA A 43 18.59 16.39 8.17
C ALA A 43 17.13 16.77 8.48
N TYR A 44 16.42 17.36 7.51
CA TYR A 44 15.00 17.70 7.65
C TYR A 44 14.12 16.46 7.85
N PHE A 45 14.32 15.42 7.03
CA PHE A 45 13.62 14.14 7.18
C PHE A 45 13.85 13.51 8.56
N LEU A 46 15.11 13.47 9.01
CA LEU A 46 15.47 12.94 10.32
C LEU A 46 14.89 13.76 11.46
N ALA A 47 14.88 15.10 11.34
CA ALA A 47 14.24 15.97 12.32
C ALA A 47 12.75 15.69 12.45
N LEU A 48 12.05 15.47 11.33
CA LEU A 48 10.63 15.08 11.32
C LEU A 48 10.40 13.70 11.95
N CYS A 49 11.28 12.72 11.67
CA CYS A 49 11.21 11.41 12.31
C CYS A 49 11.44 11.50 13.82
N LEU A 50 12.41 12.30 14.26
CA LEU A 50 12.67 12.53 15.68
C LEU A 50 11.51 13.27 16.36
N ALA A 51 10.93 14.28 15.73
CA ALA A 51 9.74 14.97 16.23
C ALA A 51 8.55 13.99 16.37
N THR A 52 8.36 13.10 15.39
CA THR A 52 7.33 12.07 15.44
C THR A 52 7.62 11.05 16.56
N HIS A 53 8.89 10.63 16.73
CA HIS A 53 9.29 9.78 17.85
C HIS A 53 8.97 10.43 19.22
N VAL A 54 9.29 11.71 19.38
CA VAL A 54 8.97 12.46 20.61
C VAL A 54 7.47 12.51 20.82
N PHE A 55 6.69 12.80 19.79
CA PHE A 55 5.23 12.79 19.84
C PHE A 55 4.68 11.43 20.28
N LEU A 56 5.16 10.32 19.68
CA LEU A 56 4.76 8.95 20.04
C LEU A 56 5.14 8.59 21.46
N ARG A 57 6.29 9.06 21.95
CA ARG A 57 6.76 8.83 23.33
C ARG A 57 5.77 9.37 24.37
N PHE A 58 5.13 10.51 24.07
CA PHE A 58 4.16 11.12 24.99
C PHE A 58 2.73 10.59 24.80
N ARG A 59 2.35 10.25 23.57
CA ARG A 59 0.94 9.92 23.24
C ARG A 59 0.66 8.41 23.27
N LEU A 60 1.59 7.58 22.82
CA LEU A 60 1.47 6.13 22.66
C LEU A 60 2.67 5.40 23.27
N PRO A 61 2.89 5.47 24.60
CA PRO A 61 4.09 4.95 25.23
C PRO A 61 4.27 3.43 25.10
N ASN A 62 3.18 2.67 24.95
CA ASN A 62 3.20 1.21 24.87
C ASN A 62 3.14 0.65 23.44
N ALA A 63 2.92 1.49 22.43
CA ALA A 63 2.80 1.03 21.05
C ALA A 63 4.06 0.29 20.56
N ASP A 64 3.93 -0.54 19.53
CA ASP A 64 5.04 -1.31 18.97
C ASP A 64 6.19 -0.40 18.53
N PRO A 65 7.43 -0.61 19.03
CA PRO A 65 8.55 0.31 18.80
C PRO A 65 9.15 0.18 17.39
N TYR A 66 8.78 -0.81 16.61
CA TYR A 66 9.42 -1.08 15.31
C TYR A 66 8.57 -0.67 14.11
N LEU A 67 7.23 -0.54 14.26
CA LEU A 67 6.35 -0.21 13.15
C LEU A 67 6.70 1.14 12.51
N PHE A 68 6.87 2.19 13.32
CA PHE A 68 7.22 3.51 12.79
C PHE A 68 8.62 3.54 12.14
N PRO A 69 9.70 3.04 12.78
CA PRO A 69 11.02 3.00 12.15
C PRO A 69 11.08 2.20 10.84
N LEU A 70 10.39 1.05 10.77
CA LEU A 70 10.34 0.25 9.54
C LEU A 70 9.65 1.00 8.39
N MET A 71 8.55 1.71 8.67
CA MET A 71 7.89 2.53 7.65
C MET A 71 8.71 3.77 7.29
N ALA A 72 9.40 4.38 8.26
CA ALA A 72 10.36 5.46 8.01
C ALA A 72 11.52 4.98 7.11
N THR A 73 11.98 3.72 7.28
CA THR A 73 13.00 3.10 6.41
C THR A 73 12.50 3.01 4.96
N LEU A 74 11.27 2.53 4.73
CA LEU A 74 10.68 2.47 3.39
C LEU A 74 10.54 3.86 2.78
N THR A 75 10.08 4.84 3.57
CA THR A 75 9.89 6.22 3.11
C THR A 75 11.23 6.88 2.76
N ALA A 76 12.25 6.69 3.59
CA ALA A 76 13.60 7.20 3.35
C ALA A 76 14.19 6.61 2.07
N PHE A 77 14.06 5.29 1.90
CA PHE A 77 14.52 4.58 0.72
C PHE A 77 13.79 5.05 -0.55
N GLY A 78 12.45 5.13 -0.49
CA GLY A 78 11.63 5.64 -1.59
C GLY A 78 11.99 7.07 -1.98
N LEU A 79 12.20 7.96 -0.99
CA LEU A 79 12.57 9.35 -1.24
C LEU A 79 13.94 9.46 -1.96
N VAL A 80 14.92 8.65 -1.56
CA VAL A 80 16.24 8.59 -2.21
C VAL A 80 16.09 8.09 -3.65
N MET A 81 15.30 7.03 -3.89
CA MET A 81 15.06 6.50 -5.23
C MET A 81 14.34 7.49 -6.15
N ILE A 82 13.32 8.18 -5.62
CA ILE A 82 12.57 9.21 -6.38
C ILE A 82 13.49 10.41 -6.68
N TYR A 83 14.29 10.86 -5.71
CA TYR A 83 15.25 11.94 -5.90
C TYR A 83 16.25 11.63 -7.01
N ARG A 84 16.74 10.40 -7.07
CA ARG A 84 17.62 9.91 -8.13
C ARG A 84 16.97 9.94 -9.52
N ILE A 85 15.62 9.76 -9.59
CA ILE A 85 14.87 9.79 -10.87
C ILE A 85 14.60 11.24 -11.30
N ASP A 86 14.07 12.04 -10.36
CA ASP A 86 13.67 13.43 -10.60
C ASP A 86 13.57 14.20 -9.27
N GLU A 87 14.37 15.27 -9.16
CA GLU A 87 14.39 16.10 -7.95
C GLU A 87 13.05 16.80 -7.69
N SER A 88 12.31 17.19 -8.73
CA SER A 88 11.02 17.86 -8.58
C SER A 88 9.98 16.94 -7.96
N LEU A 89 9.93 15.68 -8.40
CA LEU A 89 9.06 14.64 -7.83
C LEU A 89 9.43 14.31 -6.39
N ALA A 90 10.72 14.28 -6.07
CA ALA A 90 11.17 14.06 -4.69
C ALA A 90 10.75 15.20 -3.77
N ARG A 91 10.78 16.44 -4.22
CA ARG A 91 10.29 17.61 -3.47
C ARG A 91 8.79 17.52 -3.21
N ASP A 92 8.02 17.15 -4.24
CA ASP A 92 6.58 16.94 -4.09
C ASP A 92 6.28 15.79 -3.13
N GLN A 93 7.01 14.68 -3.23
CA GLN A 93 6.88 13.54 -2.31
C GLN A 93 7.22 13.93 -0.86
N ALA A 94 8.24 14.77 -0.66
CA ALA A 94 8.58 15.30 0.66
C ALA A 94 7.45 16.17 1.25
N ASN A 95 6.78 16.99 0.44
CA ASN A 95 5.60 17.75 0.87
C ASN A 95 4.44 16.82 1.29
N TRP A 96 4.19 15.76 0.51
CA TRP A 96 3.20 14.75 0.86
C TRP A 96 3.57 13.96 2.10
N PHE A 97 4.86 13.70 2.33
CA PHE A 97 5.36 13.08 3.56
C PHE A 97 5.04 13.96 4.78
N VAL A 98 5.29 15.28 4.72
CA VAL A 98 4.95 16.21 5.79
C VAL A 98 3.45 16.20 6.07
N LEU A 99 2.62 16.29 5.03
CA LEU A 99 1.16 16.21 5.17
C LEU A 99 0.73 14.88 5.79
N GLY A 100 1.36 13.78 5.37
CA GLY A 100 1.13 12.45 5.93
C GLY A 100 1.43 12.40 7.43
N LEU A 101 2.57 12.95 7.87
CA LEU A 101 2.92 13.05 9.29
C LEU A 101 1.96 13.95 10.08
N VAL A 102 1.50 15.04 9.51
CA VAL A 102 0.50 15.92 10.15
C VAL A 102 -0.82 15.15 10.34
N LEU A 103 -1.30 14.45 9.32
CA LEU A 103 -2.53 13.65 9.43
C LEU A 103 -2.35 12.43 10.34
N PHE A 104 -1.18 11.81 10.35
CA PHE A 104 -0.80 10.79 11.32
C PHE A 104 -0.92 11.31 12.75
N ALA A 105 -0.30 12.45 13.05
CA ALA A 105 -0.36 13.06 14.37
C ALA A 105 -1.79 13.49 14.72
N ALA A 106 -2.53 14.07 13.79
CA ALA A 106 -3.94 14.45 13.96
C ALA A 106 -4.81 13.21 14.26
N THR A 107 -4.63 12.12 13.52
CA THR A 107 -5.35 10.87 13.76
C THR A 107 -5.13 10.37 15.19
N ILE A 108 -3.89 10.32 15.66
CA ILE A 108 -3.56 9.90 17.03
C ILE A 108 -4.10 10.90 18.06
N TRP A 109 -4.11 12.19 17.73
CA TRP A 109 -4.56 13.23 18.67
C TRP A 109 -6.07 13.21 18.86
N PHE A 110 -6.85 13.13 17.78
CA PHE A 110 -8.30 13.22 17.81
C PHE A 110 -9.00 11.88 18.03
N LEU A 111 -8.43 10.77 17.52
CA LEU A 111 -8.97 9.42 17.66
C LEU A 111 -8.39 8.69 18.90
N ARG A 112 -8.46 9.34 20.07
CA ARG A 112 -8.06 8.68 21.34
C ARG A 112 -8.79 7.37 21.58
N ASP A 113 -10.06 7.35 21.25
CA ASP A 113 -10.94 6.18 21.29
C ASP A 113 -11.32 5.81 19.85
N TYR A 114 -10.54 4.90 19.24
CA TYR A 114 -10.81 4.44 17.89
C TYR A 114 -12.04 3.53 17.79
N GLU A 115 -12.64 3.10 18.91
CA GLU A 115 -13.92 2.37 18.91
C GLU A 115 -15.07 3.24 18.39
N VAL A 116 -14.92 4.55 18.43
CA VAL A 116 -15.85 5.49 17.78
C VAL A 116 -16.02 5.16 16.29
N LEU A 117 -14.97 4.65 15.62
CA LEU A 117 -15.05 4.22 14.23
C LEU A 117 -16.08 3.09 14.03
N GLU A 118 -16.23 2.20 15.00
CA GLU A 118 -17.25 1.14 14.97
C GLU A 118 -18.67 1.72 14.98
N ARG A 119 -18.90 2.75 15.79
CA ARG A 119 -20.20 3.43 15.87
C ARG A 119 -20.61 4.09 14.55
N TYR A 120 -19.64 4.67 13.84
CA TYR A 120 -19.89 5.38 12.58
C TYR A 120 -19.63 4.54 11.32
N ARG A 121 -19.53 3.21 11.45
CA ARG A 121 -19.16 2.27 10.35
C ARG A 121 -19.96 2.47 9.05
N TYR A 122 -21.27 2.67 9.13
CA TYR A 122 -22.12 2.87 7.95
C TYR A 122 -21.87 4.23 7.30
N THR A 123 -21.70 5.28 8.10
CA THR A 123 -21.33 6.62 7.58
C THR A 123 -19.98 6.57 6.88
N ILE A 124 -18.99 5.90 7.50
CA ILE A 124 -17.65 5.71 6.92
C ILE A 124 -17.74 4.93 5.61
N ALA A 125 -18.54 3.85 5.57
CA ALA A 125 -18.75 3.06 4.37
C ALA A 125 -19.40 3.88 3.23
N VAL A 126 -20.44 4.65 3.53
CA VAL A 126 -21.13 5.50 2.55
C VAL A 126 -20.18 6.59 2.03
N VAL A 127 -19.46 7.27 2.91
CA VAL A 127 -18.45 8.27 2.51
C VAL A 127 -17.37 7.62 1.64
N GLY A 128 -16.87 6.44 2.01
CA GLY A 128 -15.91 5.68 1.20
C GLY A 128 -16.45 5.35 -0.20
N LEU A 129 -17.69 4.88 -0.30
CA LEU A 129 -18.32 4.58 -1.60
C LEU A 129 -18.53 5.86 -2.44
N LEU A 130 -18.95 6.96 -1.82
CA LEU A 130 -19.09 8.24 -2.51
C LEU A 130 -17.73 8.75 -3.03
N LEU A 131 -16.67 8.59 -2.23
CA LEU A 131 -15.32 8.91 -2.66
C LEU A 131 -14.89 8.09 -3.88
N LEU A 132 -15.26 6.80 -3.95
CA LEU A 132 -14.96 5.96 -5.13
C LEU A 132 -15.65 6.44 -6.41
N LEU A 133 -16.80 7.07 -6.29
CA LEU A 133 -17.52 7.62 -7.45
C LEU A 133 -16.98 8.98 -7.89
N ALA A 134 -16.30 9.70 -7.01
CA ALA A 134 -15.82 11.06 -7.26
C ALA A 134 -14.96 11.22 -8.52
N PRO A 135 -14.07 10.28 -8.92
CA PRO A 135 -13.30 10.39 -10.15
C PRO A 135 -14.14 10.40 -11.44
N ARG A 136 -15.40 9.98 -11.36
CA ARG A 136 -16.34 9.99 -12.50
C ARG A 136 -17.16 11.29 -12.60
N LEU A 137 -17.09 12.16 -11.60
CA LEU A 137 -17.83 13.40 -11.62
C LEU A 137 -17.24 14.40 -12.63
N PRO A 138 -18.08 15.02 -13.48
CA PRO A 138 -17.61 16.00 -14.44
C PRO A 138 -17.01 17.21 -13.71
N GLY A 139 -15.92 17.76 -14.24
CA GLY A 139 -15.24 18.93 -13.73
C GLY A 139 -14.20 18.72 -12.61
N ILE A 140 -14.27 17.59 -11.89
CA ILE A 140 -13.30 17.28 -10.83
C ILE A 140 -12.55 15.96 -11.07
N GLY A 141 -13.13 15.03 -11.83
CA GLY A 141 -12.53 13.74 -12.12
C GLY A 141 -11.33 13.83 -13.05
N GLN A 142 -10.28 13.08 -12.75
CA GLN A 142 -9.09 12.94 -13.59
C GLN A 142 -8.95 11.52 -14.12
N GLN A 143 -8.69 11.43 -15.41
CA GLN A 143 -8.36 10.17 -16.08
C GLN A 143 -6.83 10.07 -16.23
N VAL A 144 -6.27 8.96 -15.77
CA VAL A 144 -4.85 8.63 -15.91
C VAL A 144 -4.76 7.28 -16.62
N ASN A 145 -4.08 7.25 -17.78
CA ASN A 145 -3.90 6.03 -18.59
C ASN A 145 -5.22 5.27 -18.87
N GLY A 146 -6.29 6.01 -19.14
CA GLY A 146 -7.61 5.43 -19.45
C GLY A 146 -8.46 4.99 -18.25
N ALA A 147 -7.92 5.06 -17.01
CA ALA A 147 -8.63 4.77 -15.77
C ALA A 147 -9.02 6.07 -15.02
N TYR A 148 -10.17 6.06 -14.37
CA TYR A 148 -10.67 7.20 -13.57
C TYR A 148 -10.14 7.09 -12.16
N LEU A 149 -8.90 7.53 -11.93
CA LEU A 149 -8.19 7.28 -10.67
C LEU A 149 -8.17 8.49 -9.74
N GLY A 150 -8.10 9.70 -10.29
CA GLY A 150 -7.85 10.92 -9.54
C GLY A 150 -9.07 11.84 -9.43
N VAL A 151 -9.02 12.68 -8.41
CA VAL A 151 -9.90 13.85 -8.23
C VAL A 151 -9.01 15.06 -8.08
N LYS A 152 -9.31 16.12 -8.84
CA LYS A 152 -8.61 17.40 -8.73
C LYS A 152 -9.57 18.49 -8.24
N ILE A 153 -9.21 19.08 -7.11
CA ILE A 153 -9.95 20.21 -6.54
C ILE A 153 -8.95 21.37 -6.38
N GLY A 154 -9.00 22.33 -7.30
CA GLY A 154 -8.00 23.41 -7.35
C GLY A 154 -6.58 22.86 -7.60
N PRO A 155 -5.60 23.22 -6.74
CA PRO A 155 -4.22 22.71 -6.86
C PRO A 155 -4.04 21.29 -6.32
N LEU A 156 -5.00 20.77 -5.55
CA LEU A 156 -4.90 19.46 -4.91
C LEU A 156 -5.44 18.38 -5.84
N ALA A 157 -4.58 17.40 -6.14
CA ALA A 157 -4.95 16.17 -6.83
C ALA A 157 -4.73 15.00 -5.88
N PHE A 158 -5.75 14.15 -5.69
CA PHE A 158 -5.66 12.98 -4.85
C PHE A 158 -6.42 11.78 -5.43
N GLN A 159 -6.03 10.59 -5.00
CA GLN A 159 -6.65 9.33 -5.41
C GLN A 159 -7.60 8.83 -4.32
N PRO A 160 -8.92 8.89 -4.52
CA PRO A 160 -9.91 8.52 -3.51
C PRO A 160 -9.83 7.05 -3.07
N ALA A 161 -9.45 6.13 -3.95
CA ALA A 161 -9.34 4.71 -3.65
C ALA A 161 -8.38 4.42 -2.46
N GLU A 162 -7.32 5.21 -2.32
CA GLU A 162 -6.36 5.09 -1.22
C GLU A 162 -7.00 5.35 0.16
N PHE A 163 -7.93 6.27 0.26
CA PHE A 163 -8.67 6.54 1.51
C PHE A 163 -9.83 5.56 1.69
N THR A 164 -10.47 5.17 0.60
CA THR A 164 -11.59 4.23 0.65
C THR A 164 -11.16 2.86 1.15
N LYS A 165 -9.92 2.41 0.87
CA LYS A 165 -9.43 1.15 1.45
C LYS A 165 -9.49 1.12 2.98
N LEU A 166 -9.21 2.26 3.64
CA LEU A 166 -9.31 2.38 5.10
C LEU A 166 -10.76 2.33 5.56
N ALA A 167 -11.65 3.05 4.86
CA ALA A 167 -13.09 3.04 5.16
C ALA A 167 -13.69 1.64 5.03
N ILE A 168 -13.34 0.89 3.99
CA ILE A 168 -13.78 -0.49 3.80
C ILE A 168 -13.25 -1.41 4.90
N VAL A 169 -12.00 -1.27 5.31
CA VAL A 169 -11.43 -2.08 6.40
C VAL A 169 -12.16 -1.81 7.71
N VAL A 170 -12.41 -0.53 8.06
CA VAL A 170 -13.16 -0.17 9.27
C VAL A 170 -14.58 -0.74 9.24
N PHE A 171 -15.27 -0.59 8.12
CA PHE A 171 -16.61 -1.14 7.93
C PHE A 171 -16.64 -2.67 8.09
N LEU A 172 -15.75 -3.37 7.38
CA LEU A 172 -15.68 -4.82 7.40
C LEU A 172 -15.31 -5.36 8.78
N ALA A 173 -14.34 -4.74 9.46
CA ALA A 173 -13.93 -5.15 10.80
C ALA A 173 -15.11 -5.06 11.79
N SER A 174 -15.84 -3.96 11.76
CA SER A 174 -17.01 -3.74 12.59
C SER A 174 -18.17 -4.69 12.23
N TYR A 175 -18.47 -4.80 10.94
CA TYR A 175 -19.56 -5.66 10.45
C TYR A 175 -19.32 -7.14 10.75
N LEU A 176 -18.11 -7.64 10.49
CA LEU A 176 -17.76 -9.04 10.74
C LEU A 176 -17.71 -9.38 12.22
N ARG A 177 -17.31 -8.42 13.08
CA ARG A 177 -17.39 -8.60 14.53
C ARG A 177 -18.82 -8.89 14.98
N GLU A 178 -19.78 -8.07 14.55
CA GLU A 178 -21.18 -8.18 14.96
C GLU A 178 -21.87 -9.46 14.44
N HIS A 179 -21.57 -9.84 13.19
CA HIS A 179 -22.22 -10.95 12.51
C HIS A 179 -21.44 -12.27 12.57
N ARG A 180 -20.33 -12.31 13.31
CA ARG A 180 -19.46 -13.50 13.40
C ARG A 180 -20.22 -14.76 13.78
N GLU A 181 -21.03 -14.71 14.84
CA GLU A 181 -21.75 -15.89 15.34
C GLU A 181 -22.73 -16.43 14.31
N VAL A 182 -23.45 -15.55 13.65
CA VAL A 182 -24.43 -15.93 12.63
C VAL A 182 -23.76 -16.58 11.42
N LEU A 183 -22.57 -16.09 11.02
CA LEU A 183 -21.80 -16.67 9.93
C LEU A 183 -21.24 -18.06 10.29
N ILE A 184 -20.97 -18.31 11.57
CA ILE A 184 -20.41 -19.58 12.04
C ILE A 184 -21.51 -20.61 12.35
N VAL A 185 -22.53 -20.25 13.12
CA VAL A 185 -23.56 -21.19 13.62
C VAL A 185 -24.60 -21.51 12.55
N GLY A 186 -24.98 -20.55 11.73
CA GLY A 186 -25.98 -20.72 10.67
C GLY A 186 -25.49 -21.48 9.42
N ALA A 187 -24.24 -21.91 9.36
CA ALA A 187 -23.67 -22.53 8.17
C ALA A 187 -24.20 -23.96 7.95
N ARG A 188 -24.74 -24.23 6.76
CA ARG A 188 -25.15 -25.55 6.31
C ARG A 188 -24.02 -26.28 5.60
N ARG A 189 -23.86 -27.58 5.86
CA ARG A 189 -22.95 -28.43 5.10
C ARG A 189 -23.64 -28.91 3.81
N VAL A 190 -23.08 -28.51 2.66
CA VAL A 190 -23.51 -28.96 1.34
C VAL A 190 -22.27 -29.57 0.66
N LEU A 191 -22.34 -30.84 0.28
CA LEU A 191 -21.21 -31.57 -0.36
C LEU A 191 -19.87 -31.46 0.41
N GLY A 192 -19.93 -31.50 1.74
CA GLY A 192 -18.72 -31.38 2.57
C GLY A 192 -18.21 -29.94 2.81
N ILE A 193 -18.76 -28.96 2.09
CA ILE A 193 -18.40 -27.54 2.20
C ILE A 193 -19.43 -26.84 3.12
N THR A 194 -18.94 -26.08 4.09
CA THR A 194 -19.80 -25.29 4.96
C THR A 194 -20.14 -23.96 4.30
N LEU A 195 -21.40 -23.79 3.87
CA LEU A 195 -21.93 -22.58 3.27
C LEU A 195 -22.64 -21.73 4.33
N PRO A 196 -22.41 -20.42 4.40
CA PRO A 196 -23.18 -19.52 5.26
C PRO A 196 -24.63 -19.39 4.76
N PRO A 197 -25.60 -19.03 5.63
CA PRO A 197 -26.96 -18.79 5.21
C PRO A 197 -27.03 -17.60 4.21
N LEU A 198 -27.76 -17.78 3.11
CA LEU A 198 -27.86 -16.78 2.03
C LEU A 198 -28.29 -15.39 2.52
N LYS A 199 -29.17 -15.30 3.53
CA LYS A 199 -29.62 -14.01 4.09
C LYS A 199 -28.51 -13.20 4.80
N HIS A 200 -27.40 -13.82 5.19
CA HIS A 200 -26.24 -13.15 5.78
C HIS A 200 -25.09 -12.95 4.79
N PHE A 201 -25.28 -13.42 3.57
CA PHE A 201 -24.33 -13.22 2.45
C PHE A 201 -24.45 -11.84 1.81
N GLY A 202 -25.53 -11.10 2.06
CA GLY A 202 -25.83 -9.82 1.42
C GLY A 202 -24.69 -8.81 1.48
N PRO A 203 -24.15 -8.47 2.66
CA PRO A 203 -23.04 -7.53 2.77
C PRO A 203 -21.74 -8.02 2.11
N MET A 204 -21.53 -9.35 2.08
CA MET A 204 -20.41 -9.95 1.36
C MET A 204 -20.55 -9.74 -0.15
N LEU A 205 -21.78 -9.92 -0.67
CA LEU A 205 -22.09 -9.63 -2.08
C LEU A 205 -21.97 -8.15 -2.39
N VAL A 206 -22.30 -7.26 -1.47
CA VAL A 206 -22.12 -5.81 -1.64
C VAL A 206 -20.65 -5.45 -1.77
N VAL A 207 -19.77 -5.97 -0.93
CA VAL A 207 -18.32 -5.72 -1.03
C VAL A 207 -17.73 -6.34 -2.30
N TRP A 208 -18.14 -7.57 -2.64
CA TRP A 208 -17.76 -8.21 -3.91
C TRP A 208 -18.27 -7.40 -5.10
N GLY A 209 -19.52 -7.00 -5.09
CA GLY A 209 -20.12 -6.16 -6.14
C GLY A 209 -19.45 -4.81 -6.27
N ALA A 210 -19.09 -4.16 -5.16
CA ALA A 210 -18.33 -2.91 -5.18
C ALA A 210 -16.93 -3.09 -5.78
N SER A 211 -16.24 -4.21 -5.46
CA SER A 211 -14.94 -4.53 -6.07
C SER A 211 -15.05 -4.78 -7.57
N MET A 212 -16.10 -5.50 -8.01
CA MET A 212 -16.36 -5.73 -9.44
C MET A 212 -16.80 -4.43 -10.16
N PHE A 213 -17.57 -3.58 -9.48
CA PHE A 213 -17.94 -2.27 -9.99
C PHE A 213 -16.70 -1.40 -10.22
N MET A 214 -15.73 -1.41 -9.31
CA MET A 214 -14.46 -0.70 -9.50
C MET A 214 -13.68 -1.21 -10.70
N LEU A 215 -13.64 -2.52 -10.88
CA LEU A 215 -12.95 -3.15 -12.00
C LEU A 215 -13.49 -2.64 -13.35
N VAL A 216 -14.82 -2.57 -13.47
CA VAL A 216 -15.49 -2.26 -14.74
C VAL A 216 -15.68 -0.76 -14.94
N PHE A 217 -16.21 -0.07 -13.92
CA PHE A 217 -16.64 1.34 -14.03
C PHE A 217 -15.49 2.32 -13.86
N ILE A 218 -14.59 2.06 -12.94
CA ILE A 218 -13.43 2.93 -12.64
C ILE A 218 -12.21 2.49 -13.45
N ARG A 219 -12.22 1.24 -13.93
CA ARG A 219 -11.12 0.60 -14.66
C ARG A 219 -9.85 0.44 -13.79
N ASP A 220 -10.05 0.24 -12.48
CA ASP A 220 -8.98 0.05 -11.51
C ASP A 220 -8.91 -1.41 -11.05
N LEU A 221 -8.08 -2.18 -11.76
CA LEU A 221 -7.84 -3.60 -11.46
C LEU A 221 -7.14 -3.76 -10.09
N GLY A 222 -6.22 -2.86 -9.76
CA GLY A 222 -5.41 -2.95 -8.55
C GLY A 222 -6.22 -2.77 -7.28
N SER A 223 -7.01 -1.69 -7.20
CA SER A 223 -7.88 -1.44 -6.04
C SER A 223 -8.96 -2.51 -5.89
N SER A 224 -9.52 -3.00 -7.02
CA SER A 224 -10.49 -4.11 -7.00
C SER A 224 -9.90 -5.36 -6.36
N LEU A 225 -8.71 -5.77 -6.78
CA LEU A 225 -7.99 -6.92 -6.23
C LEU A 225 -7.66 -6.73 -4.74
N MET A 226 -7.19 -5.53 -4.36
CA MET A 226 -6.86 -5.21 -2.96
C MET A 226 -8.08 -5.29 -2.05
N PHE A 227 -9.20 -4.69 -2.43
CA PHE A 227 -10.41 -4.69 -1.61
C PHE A 227 -10.96 -6.10 -1.42
N PHE A 228 -10.97 -6.88 -2.49
CA PHE A 228 -11.45 -8.25 -2.42
C PHE A 228 -10.53 -9.15 -1.58
N ALA A 229 -9.23 -9.04 -1.75
CA ALA A 229 -8.27 -9.81 -0.97
C ALA A 229 -8.27 -9.42 0.52
N ALA A 230 -8.40 -8.12 0.84
CA ALA A 230 -8.58 -7.65 2.20
C ALA A 230 -9.88 -8.20 2.84
N PHE A 231 -10.96 -8.23 2.08
CA PHE A 231 -12.22 -8.83 2.51
C PHE A 231 -12.06 -10.32 2.83
N LEU A 232 -11.39 -11.10 1.96
CA LEU A 232 -11.15 -12.53 2.21
C LEU A 232 -10.26 -12.76 3.44
N ALA A 233 -9.24 -11.94 3.63
CA ALA A 233 -8.38 -12.01 4.81
C ALA A 233 -9.17 -11.76 6.12
N LEU A 234 -9.98 -10.70 6.14
CA LEU A 234 -10.84 -10.37 7.27
C LEU A 234 -11.90 -11.45 7.54
N LEU A 235 -12.51 -11.98 6.49
CA LEU A 235 -13.49 -13.04 6.58
C LEU A 235 -12.89 -14.32 7.16
N TYR A 236 -11.67 -14.66 6.75
CA TYR A 236 -10.95 -15.79 7.30
C TYR A 236 -10.65 -15.62 8.78
N VAL A 237 -10.10 -14.46 9.18
CA VAL A 237 -9.76 -14.20 10.58
C VAL A 237 -11.01 -14.11 11.47
N ALA A 238 -12.11 -13.55 10.94
CA ALA A 238 -13.37 -13.46 11.67
C ALA A 238 -14.03 -14.84 11.91
N THR A 239 -13.99 -15.72 10.89
CA THR A 239 -14.75 -16.98 10.92
C THR A 239 -13.89 -18.21 11.29
N GLY A 240 -12.57 -18.15 11.06
CA GLY A 240 -11.67 -19.31 11.20
C GLY A 240 -11.89 -20.40 10.14
N ARG A 241 -12.68 -20.14 9.08
CA ARG A 241 -13.06 -21.15 8.09
C ARG A 241 -12.42 -20.90 6.73
N PHE A 242 -11.49 -21.76 6.38
CA PHE A 242 -10.81 -21.68 5.07
C PHE A 242 -11.76 -21.90 3.89
N SER A 243 -12.88 -22.61 4.08
CA SER A 243 -13.89 -22.80 3.03
C SER A 243 -14.44 -21.49 2.47
N PHE A 244 -14.60 -20.45 3.29
CA PHE A 244 -15.07 -19.14 2.81
C PHE A 244 -14.04 -18.45 1.91
N VAL A 245 -12.76 -18.63 2.21
CA VAL A 245 -11.68 -18.12 1.35
C VAL A 245 -11.70 -18.84 -0.01
N VAL A 246 -11.86 -20.16 -0.01
CA VAL A 246 -11.92 -20.95 -1.25
C VAL A 246 -13.12 -20.55 -2.11
N ILE A 247 -14.30 -20.41 -1.50
CA ILE A 247 -15.52 -19.98 -2.22
C ILE A 247 -15.35 -18.57 -2.75
N GLY A 248 -14.88 -17.63 -1.92
CA GLY A 248 -14.64 -16.27 -2.34
C GLY A 248 -13.60 -16.19 -3.48
N MET A 249 -12.50 -16.92 -3.37
CA MET A 249 -11.50 -16.98 -4.43
C MET A 249 -12.08 -17.56 -5.72
N ALA A 250 -12.88 -18.63 -5.64
CA ALA A 250 -13.57 -19.18 -6.81
C ALA A 250 -14.51 -18.17 -7.45
N MET A 251 -15.31 -17.45 -6.66
CA MET A 251 -16.19 -16.37 -7.15
C MET A 251 -15.37 -15.25 -7.81
N PHE A 252 -14.24 -14.86 -7.22
CA PHE A 252 -13.37 -13.85 -7.80
C PHE A 252 -12.78 -14.30 -9.13
N LEU A 253 -12.25 -15.52 -9.21
CA LEU A 253 -11.68 -16.07 -10.44
C LEU A 253 -12.72 -16.19 -11.57
N VAL A 254 -13.94 -16.64 -11.24
CA VAL A 254 -15.05 -16.69 -12.21
C VAL A 254 -15.41 -15.28 -12.67
N GLY A 255 -15.52 -14.32 -11.77
CA GLY A 255 -15.78 -12.92 -12.11
C GLY A 255 -14.65 -12.31 -12.95
N ALA A 256 -13.39 -12.53 -12.56
CA ALA A 256 -12.22 -12.05 -13.30
C ALA A 256 -12.15 -12.65 -14.72
N TRP A 257 -12.42 -13.95 -14.85
CA TRP A 257 -12.50 -14.62 -16.16
C TRP A 257 -13.64 -14.03 -17.03
N PHE A 258 -14.82 -13.84 -16.45
CA PHE A 258 -15.95 -13.24 -17.15
C PHE A 258 -15.62 -11.83 -17.65
N PHE A 259 -15.04 -10.98 -16.80
CA PHE A 259 -14.66 -9.62 -17.19
C PHE A 259 -13.46 -9.57 -18.14
N ALA A 260 -12.50 -10.48 -18.01
CA ALA A 260 -11.41 -10.61 -18.98
C ALA A 260 -11.90 -11.01 -20.37
N SER A 261 -13.02 -11.74 -20.47
CA SER A 261 -13.62 -12.12 -21.76
C SER A 261 -14.58 -11.09 -22.34
N THR A 262 -15.15 -10.16 -21.52
CA THR A 262 -16.21 -9.25 -21.94
C THR A 262 -15.81 -7.78 -21.95
N VAL A 263 -14.80 -7.39 -21.16
CA VAL A 263 -14.40 -6.00 -20.98
C VAL A 263 -13.02 -5.75 -21.60
N PRO A 264 -12.91 -4.93 -22.66
CA PRO A 264 -11.66 -4.79 -23.43
C PRO A 264 -10.44 -4.44 -22.60
N HIS A 265 -10.52 -3.44 -21.72
CA HIS A 265 -9.36 -3.01 -20.93
C HIS A 265 -8.88 -4.06 -19.90
N VAL A 266 -9.75 -4.99 -19.47
CA VAL A 266 -9.36 -6.12 -18.61
C VAL A 266 -8.73 -7.21 -19.46
N HIS A 267 -9.30 -7.46 -20.64
CA HIS A 267 -8.75 -8.38 -21.63
C HIS A 267 -7.30 -7.99 -21.98
N ASP A 268 -7.07 -6.73 -22.36
CA ASP A 268 -5.75 -6.22 -22.73
C ASP A 268 -4.72 -6.44 -21.58
N ARG A 269 -5.10 -6.19 -20.33
CA ARG A 269 -4.23 -6.41 -19.17
C ARG A 269 -3.86 -7.88 -18.99
N VAL A 270 -4.79 -8.80 -19.22
CA VAL A 270 -4.55 -10.25 -19.13
C VAL A 270 -3.71 -10.72 -20.32
N GLU A 271 -3.97 -10.22 -21.51
CA GLU A 271 -3.20 -10.56 -22.72
C GLU A 271 -1.75 -10.09 -22.60
N ILE A 272 -1.52 -8.84 -22.19
CA ILE A 272 -0.18 -8.30 -21.96
C ILE A 272 0.57 -9.12 -20.89
N TRP A 273 -0.13 -9.56 -19.85
CA TRP A 273 0.46 -10.39 -18.80
C TRP A 273 0.87 -11.76 -19.31
N LEU A 274 0.03 -12.43 -20.11
CA LEU A 274 0.29 -13.76 -20.65
C LEU A 274 1.25 -13.72 -21.86
N HIS A 275 1.08 -12.74 -22.76
CA HIS A 275 1.77 -12.65 -24.05
C HIS A 275 2.37 -11.26 -24.30
N PRO A 276 3.30 -10.74 -23.44
CA PRO A 276 3.82 -9.38 -23.59
C PRO A 276 4.61 -9.16 -24.88
N TYR A 277 5.10 -10.23 -25.51
CA TYR A 277 5.86 -10.17 -26.77
C TYR A 277 4.97 -9.98 -28.01
N ASN A 278 3.64 -10.07 -27.88
CA ASN A 278 2.73 -9.83 -29.02
C ASN A 278 2.69 -8.35 -29.42
N SER A 279 2.96 -7.42 -28.47
CA SER A 279 2.97 -5.97 -28.70
C SER A 279 4.15 -5.33 -27.97
N PRO A 280 5.41 -5.64 -28.37
CA PRO A 280 6.60 -5.28 -27.59
C PRO A 280 6.91 -3.77 -27.59
N GLU A 281 6.41 -3.03 -28.60
CA GLU A 281 6.67 -1.59 -28.76
C GLU A 281 5.52 -0.70 -28.26
N GLU A 282 4.38 -1.32 -27.91
CA GLU A 282 3.17 -0.61 -27.50
C GLU A 282 2.78 -1.00 -26.05
N THR A 283 1.70 -1.77 -25.94
CA THR A 283 1.09 -2.12 -24.64
C THR A 283 1.94 -3.06 -23.79
N GLY A 284 2.74 -3.94 -24.42
CA GLY A 284 3.67 -4.86 -23.74
C GLY A 284 5.00 -4.22 -23.32
N TYR A 285 5.33 -3.02 -23.86
CA TYR A 285 6.62 -2.37 -23.64
C TYR A 285 6.98 -2.20 -22.17
N GLN A 286 6.07 -1.67 -21.37
CA GLN A 286 6.31 -1.40 -19.95
C GLN A 286 6.70 -2.66 -19.17
N ILE A 287 5.98 -3.77 -19.42
CA ILE A 287 6.26 -5.05 -18.72
C ILE A 287 7.56 -5.68 -19.18
N LEU A 288 7.85 -5.64 -20.49
CA LEU A 288 9.08 -6.18 -21.05
C LEU A 288 10.30 -5.42 -20.53
N GLN A 289 10.27 -4.09 -20.54
CA GLN A 289 11.35 -3.27 -19.99
C GLN A 289 11.56 -3.51 -18.49
N SER A 290 10.48 -3.74 -17.74
CA SER A 290 10.55 -4.12 -16.33
C SER A 290 11.27 -5.46 -16.12
N ILE A 291 10.97 -6.47 -16.96
CA ILE A 291 11.62 -7.78 -16.90
C ILE A 291 13.10 -7.66 -17.28
N PHE A 292 13.40 -6.93 -18.36
CA PHE A 292 14.79 -6.71 -18.80
C PHE A 292 15.60 -5.98 -17.75
N ALA A 293 15.05 -4.91 -17.16
CA ALA A 293 15.70 -4.18 -16.07
C ALA A 293 16.03 -5.11 -14.88
N GLN A 294 15.10 -5.98 -14.49
CA GLN A 294 15.32 -6.95 -13.41
C GLN A 294 16.38 -8.00 -13.78
N ALA A 295 16.33 -8.54 -15.00
CA ALA A 295 17.32 -9.51 -15.48
C ALA A 295 18.73 -8.92 -15.51
N ASP A 296 18.84 -7.69 -15.95
CA ASP A 296 20.10 -6.93 -16.00
C ASP A 296 20.73 -6.68 -14.62
N GLY A 297 19.90 -6.56 -13.58
CA GLY A 297 20.36 -6.31 -12.21
C GLY A 297 21.11 -7.49 -11.60
N GLY A 298 20.81 -8.73 -11.99
CA GLY A 298 21.47 -9.93 -11.45
C GLY A 298 21.39 -10.00 -9.92
N LEU A 299 22.46 -10.51 -9.28
CA LEU A 299 22.51 -10.71 -7.83
C LEU A 299 22.76 -9.41 -7.03
N PHE A 300 23.70 -8.58 -7.48
CA PHE A 300 24.19 -7.41 -6.73
C PHE A 300 23.84 -6.07 -7.37
N GLY A 301 23.14 -6.07 -8.50
CA GLY A 301 22.77 -4.88 -9.25
C GLY A 301 23.92 -4.33 -10.12
N LYS A 302 23.55 -3.40 -10.99
CA LYS A 302 24.52 -2.63 -11.80
C LYS A 302 25.22 -1.53 -11.00
N GLY A 303 24.79 -1.28 -9.80
CA GLY A 303 25.20 -0.17 -8.95
C GLY A 303 24.12 0.89 -8.82
N PHE A 304 24.06 1.49 -7.65
CA PHE A 304 23.08 2.53 -7.35
C PHE A 304 23.23 3.70 -8.33
N GLY A 305 22.12 4.12 -8.97
CA GLY A 305 22.09 5.19 -9.96
C GLY A 305 22.56 4.81 -11.37
N GLN A 306 22.99 3.57 -11.63
CA GLN A 306 23.51 3.14 -12.93
C GLN A 306 22.42 2.63 -13.90
N ALA A 307 21.17 2.53 -13.45
CA ALA A 307 20.07 2.12 -14.32
C ALA A 307 19.79 3.18 -15.38
N LEU A 308 19.65 2.75 -16.64
CA LEU A 308 19.20 3.59 -17.73
C LEU A 308 17.68 3.74 -17.68
N ILE A 309 17.20 4.91 -17.25
CA ILE A 309 15.76 5.24 -17.21
C ILE A 309 15.32 5.82 -18.56
N ASN A 310 16.18 6.61 -19.21
CA ASN A 310 15.90 7.27 -20.46
C ASN A 310 16.81 6.73 -21.57
N ILE A 311 16.30 6.75 -22.80
CA ILE A 311 17.10 6.37 -23.98
C ILE A 311 18.07 7.51 -24.29
N PRO A 312 19.40 7.25 -24.29
CA PRO A 312 20.39 8.28 -24.57
C PRO A 312 20.20 8.87 -25.99
N GLY A 313 20.36 10.21 -26.11
CA GLY A 313 20.33 10.89 -27.40
C GLY A 313 18.93 11.17 -27.99
N THR A 314 17.86 10.83 -27.31
CA THR A 314 16.50 11.18 -27.74
C THR A 314 16.08 12.55 -27.18
N HIS A 315 15.48 13.41 -28.01
CA HIS A 315 14.92 14.69 -27.61
C HIS A 315 13.50 14.87 -28.16
N PRO A 316 12.43 14.90 -27.31
CA PRO A 316 12.49 14.76 -25.84
C PRO A 316 12.94 13.35 -25.43
N PRO A 317 13.48 13.18 -24.20
CA PRO A 317 13.99 11.89 -23.76
C PRO A 317 12.87 10.84 -23.73
N ALA A 318 13.02 9.80 -24.55
CA ALA A 318 12.14 8.64 -24.50
C ALA A 318 12.50 7.77 -23.29
N ARG A 319 11.51 7.27 -22.58
CA ARG A 319 11.73 6.44 -21.38
C ARG A 319 12.02 4.99 -21.74
N LEU A 320 13.18 4.50 -21.35
CA LEU A 320 13.53 3.08 -21.43
C LEU A 320 12.74 2.27 -20.39
N LEU A 321 12.61 2.78 -19.17
CA LEU A 321 11.78 2.19 -18.12
C LEU A 321 10.60 3.13 -17.84
N PRO A 322 9.42 2.89 -18.45
CA PRO A 322 8.22 3.70 -18.23
C PRO A 322 7.74 3.63 -16.78
N ALA A 323 7.26 4.75 -16.25
CA ALA A 323 6.71 4.86 -14.89
C ALA A 323 7.68 4.35 -13.79
N ALA A 324 8.98 4.60 -13.96
CA ALA A 324 10.02 4.19 -13.02
C ALA A 324 9.82 4.77 -11.62
N GLU A 325 9.19 5.92 -11.51
CA GLU A 325 8.85 6.59 -10.26
C GLU A 325 7.62 6.00 -9.55
N THR A 326 6.74 5.30 -10.26
CA THR A 326 5.47 4.77 -9.74
C THR A 326 5.40 3.25 -9.81
N ASP A 327 4.92 2.74 -10.95
CA ASP A 327 4.51 1.34 -11.11
C ASP A 327 5.71 0.38 -11.24
N THR A 328 6.81 0.83 -11.84
CA THR A 328 7.98 -0.02 -12.12
C THR A 328 9.19 0.29 -11.23
N ILE A 329 8.99 1.05 -10.14
CA ILE A 329 10.08 1.38 -9.21
C ILE A 329 10.78 0.14 -8.64
N TYR A 330 10.04 -0.96 -8.44
CA TYR A 330 10.63 -2.21 -8.00
C TYR A 330 11.61 -2.78 -9.02
N ALA A 331 11.31 -2.70 -10.32
CA ALA A 331 12.23 -3.12 -11.37
C ALA A 331 13.51 -2.28 -11.40
N LEU A 332 13.37 -0.96 -11.17
CA LEU A 332 14.51 -0.07 -11.03
C LEU A 332 15.40 -0.46 -9.83
N ILE A 333 14.79 -0.74 -8.69
CA ILE A 333 15.49 -1.17 -7.47
C ILE A 333 16.25 -2.49 -7.72
N VAL A 334 15.61 -3.46 -8.39
CA VAL A 334 16.28 -4.72 -8.76
C VAL A 334 17.43 -4.48 -9.74
N ASN A 335 17.28 -3.58 -10.70
CA ASN A 335 18.34 -3.25 -11.64
C ASN A 335 19.57 -2.66 -10.92
N GLU A 336 19.36 -1.73 -10.00
CA GLU A 336 20.45 -1.01 -9.34
C GLU A 336 21.07 -1.77 -8.16
N LEU A 337 20.26 -2.46 -7.36
CA LEU A 337 20.68 -3.13 -6.11
C LEU A 337 20.65 -4.67 -6.21
N GLY A 338 20.25 -5.21 -7.35
CA GLY A 338 20.15 -6.63 -7.61
C GLY A 338 19.09 -7.33 -6.77
N LEU A 339 19.13 -8.66 -6.85
CA LEU A 339 18.27 -9.52 -6.05
C LEU A 339 18.46 -9.29 -4.54
N PHE A 340 19.68 -8.95 -4.11
CA PHE A 340 19.97 -8.70 -2.70
C PHE A 340 19.20 -7.48 -2.17
N GLY A 341 19.20 -6.36 -2.89
CA GLY A 341 18.42 -5.17 -2.54
C GLY A 341 16.90 -5.43 -2.59
N ALA A 342 16.45 -6.15 -3.62
CA ALA A 342 15.06 -6.58 -3.75
C ALA A 342 14.58 -7.43 -2.57
N CYS A 343 15.38 -8.41 -2.13
CA CYS A 343 15.08 -9.23 -0.96
C CYS A 343 15.06 -8.41 0.33
N GLY A 344 15.97 -7.46 0.50
CA GLY A 344 15.98 -6.54 1.63
C GLY A 344 14.70 -5.72 1.73
N LEU A 345 14.22 -5.21 0.59
CA LEU A 345 12.95 -4.49 0.51
C LEU A 345 11.75 -5.38 0.86
N ILE A 346 11.65 -6.56 0.26
CA ILE A 346 10.59 -7.54 0.56
C ILE A 346 10.62 -7.93 2.05
N LEU A 347 11.81 -8.18 2.62
CA LEU A 347 11.95 -8.50 4.03
C LEU A 347 11.42 -7.37 4.92
N THR A 348 11.64 -6.11 4.56
CA THR A 348 11.09 -4.96 5.31
C THR A 348 9.56 -4.96 5.29
N TYR A 349 8.92 -5.22 4.13
CA TYR A 349 7.45 -5.38 4.06
C TYR A 349 6.95 -6.56 4.89
N LEU A 350 7.65 -7.69 4.87
CA LEU A 350 7.31 -8.87 5.67
C LEU A 350 7.44 -8.60 7.17
N LEU A 351 8.47 -7.86 7.61
CA LEU A 351 8.64 -7.47 9.00
C LEU A 351 7.51 -6.56 9.48
N ILE A 352 7.11 -5.55 8.68
CA ILE A 352 5.97 -4.69 8.98
C ILE A 352 4.69 -5.53 9.10
N THR A 353 4.46 -6.42 8.15
CA THR A 353 3.31 -7.33 8.13
C THR A 353 3.28 -8.23 9.35
N ALA A 354 4.39 -8.85 9.70
CA ALA A 354 4.50 -9.69 10.89
C ALA A 354 4.23 -8.89 12.19
N ARG A 355 4.72 -7.64 12.27
CA ARG A 355 4.43 -6.75 13.40
C ARG A 355 2.96 -6.36 13.46
N GLY A 356 2.34 -6.02 12.34
CA GLY A 356 0.93 -5.70 12.27
C GLY A 356 0.04 -6.87 12.69
N PHE A 357 0.31 -8.09 12.22
CA PHE A 357 -0.41 -9.28 12.69
C PHE A 357 -0.15 -9.60 14.16
N LYS A 358 1.07 -9.31 14.66
CA LYS A 358 1.34 -9.43 16.10
C LYS A 358 0.45 -8.47 16.91
N VAL A 359 0.23 -7.24 16.44
CA VAL A 359 -0.72 -6.31 17.07
C VAL A 359 -2.13 -6.90 17.09
N ALA A 360 -2.59 -7.47 15.97
CA ALA A 360 -3.89 -8.11 15.88
C ALA A 360 -4.04 -9.30 16.86
N LEU A 361 -2.99 -10.10 17.04
CA LEU A 361 -3.00 -11.23 17.97
C LEU A 361 -3.01 -10.80 19.45
N LEU A 362 -2.42 -9.66 19.77
CA LEU A 362 -2.40 -9.11 21.13
C LEU A 362 -3.69 -8.38 21.49
N ALA A 363 -4.51 -7.97 20.51
CA ALA A 363 -5.75 -7.26 20.74
C ALA A 363 -6.76 -8.16 21.47
N SER A 364 -7.32 -7.66 22.58
CA SER A 364 -8.25 -8.38 23.45
C SER A 364 -9.67 -8.41 22.89
N ASP A 365 -10.10 -7.32 22.22
CA ASP A 365 -11.45 -7.21 21.67
C ASP A 365 -11.52 -7.56 20.17
N GLY A 366 -12.69 -8.00 19.73
CA GLY A 366 -12.90 -8.47 18.35
C GLY A 366 -12.77 -7.39 17.28
N PHE A 367 -13.16 -6.12 17.58
CA PHE A 367 -13.07 -5.03 16.62
C PHE A 367 -11.59 -4.64 16.39
N SER A 368 -10.84 -4.42 17.46
CA SER A 368 -9.41 -4.11 17.40
C SER A 368 -8.62 -5.19 16.68
N LYS A 369 -8.93 -6.47 16.96
CA LYS A 369 -8.31 -7.61 16.27
C LYS A 369 -8.56 -7.59 14.77
N LEU A 370 -9.82 -7.41 14.36
CA LEU A 370 -10.17 -7.38 12.94
C LEU A 370 -9.67 -6.10 12.27
N LEU A 371 -9.72 -4.95 12.94
CA LEU A 371 -9.18 -3.69 12.42
C LEU A 371 -7.68 -3.80 12.13
N ALA A 372 -6.89 -4.22 13.12
CA ALA A 372 -5.44 -4.41 12.93
C ALA A 372 -5.12 -5.45 11.85
N THR A 373 -5.90 -6.54 11.79
CA THR A 373 -5.77 -7.55 10.72
C THR A 373 -6.03 -6.94 9.35
N GLY A 374 -7.11 -6.19 9.18
CA GLY A 374 -7.51 -5.61 7.90
C GLY A 374 -6.51 -4.55 7.42
N LEU A 375 -6.08 -3.66 8.31
CA LEU A 375 -5.05 -2.64 8.00
C LEU A 375 -3.74 -3.31 7.56
N THR A 376 -3.30 -4.33 8.29
CA THR A 376 -2.08 -5.08 7.95
C THR A 376 -2.22 -5.83 6.64
N ALA A 377 -3.35 -6.50 6.42
CA ALA A 377 -3.61 -7.26 5.20
C ALA A 377 -3.64 -6.34 3.96
N VAL A 378 -4.31 -5.19 4.03
CA VAL A 378 -4.34 -4.22 2.91
C VAL A 378 -2.93 -3.74 2.57
N PHE A 379 -2.12 -3.41 3.58
CA PHE A 379 -0.73 -2.99 3.38
C PHE A 379 0.11 -4.09 2.72
N ALA A 380 0.02 -5.32 3.22
CA ALA A 380 0.77 -6.46 2.70
C ALA A 380 0.33 -6.84 1.27
N ILE A 381 -0.99 -6.83 1.02
CA ILE A 381 -1.56 -7.15 -0.29
C ILE A 381 -1.17 -6.07 -1.31
N GLN A 382 -1.18 -4.79 -0.94
CA GLN A 382 -0.75 -3.71 -1.82
C GLN A 382 0.71 -3.90 -2.25
N ALA A 383 1.61 -4.20 -1.31
CA ALA A 383 3.00 -4.51 -1.64
C ALA A 383 3.12 -5.75 -2.54
N PHE A 384 2.37 -6.81 -2.25
CA PHE A 384 2.36 -8.03 -3.07
C PHE A 384 1.84 -7.77 -4.49
N VAL A 385 0.77 -7.00 -4.64
CA VAL A 385 0.14 -6.71 -5.93
C VAL A 385 1.07 -5.94 -6.86
N ILE A 386 1.81 -4.94 -6.34
CA ILE A 386 2.74 -4.19 -7.20
C ILE A 386 4.00 -5.01 -7.51
N ILE A 387 4.61 -5.65 -6.53
CA ILE A 387 5.79 -6.49 -6.74
C ILE A 387 5.44 -7.65 -7.67
N GLY A 388 4.31 -8.32 -7.42
CA GLY A 388 3.81 -9.42 -8.25
C GLY A 388 3.47 -8.99 -9.68
N GLY A 389 2.94 -7.78 -9.86
CA GLY A 389 2.67 -7.21 -11.19
C GLY A 389 3.95 -6.96 -11.98
N VAL A 390 4.95 -6.34 -11.35
CA VAL A 390 6.25 -6.01 -11.97
C VAL A 390 7.07 -7.27 -12.24
N THR A 391 6.97 -8.28 -11.39
CA THR A 391 7.64 -9.59 -11.59
C THR A 391 6.83 -10.57 -12.44
N ARG A 392 5.69 -10.13 -12.97
CA ARG A 392 4.80 -10.96 -13.82
C ARG A 392 4.20 -12.17 -13.13
N VAL A 393 4.10 -12.18 -11.80
CA VAL A 393 3.36 -13.22 -11.05
C VAL A 393 1.85 -13.04 -11.23
N ILE A 394 1.40 -11.78 -11.31
CA ILE A 394 0.02 -11.38 -11.61
C ILE A 394 0.02 -10.27 -12.67
N PRO A 395 -1.14 -9.92 -13.27
CA PRO A 395 -1.22 -8.78 -14.20
C PRO A 395 -0.78 -7.47 -13.53
N LEU A 396 -0.07 -6.60 -14.25
CA LEU A 396 0.34 -5.28 -13.77
C LEU A 396 -0.90 -4.40 -13.52
N THR A 397 -1.00 -3.82 -12.33
CA THR A 397 -2.23 -3.20 -11.84
C THR A 397 -2.20 -1.67 -11.79
N GLY A 398 -1.02 -1.04 -11.79
CA GLY A 398 -0.91 0.42 -11.68
C GLY A 398 -1.16 0.96 -10.28
N VAL A 399 -0.90 0.17 -9.24
CA VAL A 399 -0.97 0.59 -7.83
C VAL A 399 0.42 1.00 -7.35
N THR A 400 0.51 1.93 -6.42
CA THR A 400 1.77 2.40 -5.87
C THR A 400 2.33 1.44 -4.79
N LEU A 401 3.64 1.24 -4.76
CA LEU A 401 4.32 0.50 -3.69
C LEU A 401 4.35 1.36 -2.41
N PRO A 402 3.69 0.92 -1.31
CA PRO A 402 3.51 1.74 -0.12
C PRO A 402 4.81 2.34 0.41
N PHE A 403 4.84 3.65 0.61
CA PHE A 403 5.98 4.45 1.09
C PHE A 403 7.20 4.53 0.15
N VAL A 404 7.29 3.70 -0.89
CA VAL A 404 8.45 3.64 -1.79
C VAL A 404 8.17 4.32 -3.13
N SER A 405 7.04 4.01 -3.80
CA SER A 405 6.66 4.68 -5.05
C SER A 405 6.27 6.13 -4.84
N TYR A 406 6.45 6.95 -5.86
CA TYR A 406 5.85 8.27 -5.90
C TYR A 406 4.33 8.16 -5.89
N GLY A 407 3.70 8.84 -4.92
CA GLY A 407 2.24 8.82 -4.79
C GLY A 407 1.76 9.54 -3.53
N GLY A 408 1.38 10.82 -3.67
CA GLY A 408 0.98 11.65 -2.54
C GLY A 408 -0.19 11.09 -1.73
N SER A 409 -1.25 10.64 -2.39
CA SER A 409 -2.43 10.07 -1.70
C SER A 409 -2.10 8.77 -0.99
N SER A 410 -1.26 7.94 -1.61
CA SER A 410 -0.83 6.66 -1.04
C SER A 410 -0.02 6.85 0.23
N ILE A 411 0.97 7.77 0.22
CA ILE A 411 1.78 8.02 1.41
C ILE A 411 0.94 8.56 2.57
N VAL A 412 0.01 9.49 2.29
CA VAL A 412 -0.90 10.06 3.29
C VAL A 412 -1.81 8.99 3.88
N ALA A 413 -2.49 8.20 3.04
CA ALA A 413 -3.39 7.14 3.48
C ALA A 413 -2.65 6.06 4.29
N ASN A 414 -1.43 5.70 3.90
CA ASN A 414 -0.62 4.74 4.63
C ASN A 414 -0.09 5.29 5.97
N PHE A 415 0.13 6.61 6.12
CA PHE A 415 0.39 7.22 7.43
C PHE A 415 -0.83 7.18 8.35
N VAL A 416 -2.03 7.41 7.81
CA VAL A 416 -3.28 7.24 8.59
C VAL A 416 -3.47 5.78 9.00
N LEU A 417 -3.20 4.83 8.10
CA LEU A 417 -3.18 3.39 8.40
C LEU A 417 -2.23 3.07 9.56
N LEU A 418 -0.99 3.58 9.50
CA LEU A 418 0.00 3.41 10.56
C LEU A 418 -0.49 3.99 11.89
N ALA A 419 -1.10 5.17 11.88
CA ALA A 419 -1.66 5.80 13.08
C ALA A 419 -2.71 4.91 13.75
N LEU A 420 -3.66 4.37 12.97
CA LEU A 420 -4.67 3.45 13.47
C LEU A 420 -4.06 2.17 14.02
N LEU A 421 -3.07 1.59 13.33
CA LEU A 421 -2.39 0.38 13.78
C LEU A 421 -1.61 0.61 15.09
N LEU A 422 -0.97 1.77 15.25
CA LEU A 422 -0.27 2.13 16.49
C LEU A 422 -1.23 2.42 17.65
N LEU A 423 -2.42 3.01 17.40
CA LEU A 423 -3.46 3.17 18.41
C LEU A 423 -3.94 1.81 18.94
N VAL A 424 -4.22 0.86 18.04
CA VAL A 424 -4.58 -0.51 18.43
C VAL A 424 -3.43 -1.16 19.19
N SER A 425 -2.19 -0.98 18.74
CA SER A 425 -1.00 -1.55 19.37
C SER A 425 -0.78 -1.05 20.79
N ASP A 426 -0.93 0.26 21.03
CA ASP A 426 -0.75 0.86 22.36
C ASP A 426 -1.77 0.29 23.36
N ARG A 427 -3.03 0.22 22.94
CA ARG A 427 -4.09 -0.33 23.78
C ARG A 427 -3.88 -1.81 24.07
N ALA A 428 -3.65 -2.63 23.03
CA ALA A 428 -3.46 -4.06 23.17
C ALA A 428 -2.29 -4.42 24.11
N ARG A 429 -1.18 -3.69 23.99
CA ARG A 429 -0.01 -3.90 24.86
C ARG A 429 -0.21 -3.38 26.27
N ARG A 430 -0.97 -2.30 26.44
CA ARG A 430 -1.33 -1.79 27.77
C ARG A 430 -2.21 -2.78 28.51
N GLU A 431 -3.20 -3.35 27.84
CA GLU A 431 -4.11 -4.37 28.41
C GLU A 431 -3.39 -5.69 28.71
N ALA A 432 -2.43 -6.10 27.87
CA ALA A 432 -1.62 -7.29 28.10
C ALA A 432 -0.61 -7.14 29.25
N ALA A 433 -0.29 -5.90 29.66
CA ALA A 433 0.63 -5.61 30.77
C ALA A 433 -0.09 -5.35 32.10
N ALA A 434 -1.40 -5.15 32.09
CA ALA A 434 -2.27 -4.98 33.27
C ALA A 434 -2.75 -6.33 33.81
#